data_9b4b6a7971100a4d397e5101e4bc5c17
#
_entry.id   9b4b6a7971100a4d397e5101e4bc5c17
#
_cell.length_a   1.000
_cell.length_b   1.000
_cell.length_c   1.000
_cell.angle_alpha   90.00
_cell.angle_beta   90.00
_cell.angle_gamma   90.00
#
_symmetry.space_group_name_H-M   'P 1'
#
loop_
_entity.id
_entity.type
_entity.pdbx_description
1 polymer ?
#
loop_
_entity_poly.entity_id
_entity_poly.type
_entity_poly.pdbx_seq_one_letter_code
_entity_poly.pdbx_strand_id
1 'polypeptide(L)'
;MLPKPFSWDRVAARAGKFNGKFLIGVLSTGIYCLPSCPARPPKPENVRLFKTEEAAQAAGLRACKRCRPDLFYRGEDGDIQLFDGLSARVRERPDAFADTAALAKACGVSQTKLGELFRAHAHLAPAAWLRRERVRAACRTLLNGEDRVVDVGFAAGFESESVFHRQFLTWARMTPGAYRALRDASVFLLQLPAGYRPQEILAYHDRDRESPCERVEANRVFKALLLPEGAVALEVSLEGEGAWCRVHPERALSRESMAMLHAAALRMLGLAGEVTGFETRMARAPGTARFFAKRKGMRVPLIPTGFDGLCWAIIGQQINVAFAAALRREILNLAGEKVGDMRAHPTPQRVADLGAEALTKRRYSRSKAAYLVDAARDVAEGRLNIEALADGSAVAAENKLTATRGIGTWTARYAMLRSGFADAAPVGDSALATALQRLHGTEERPAHEEVDTMMKAFAPNRSLATCHLWASLKDAA
;
A
#
# COMPACT_ATOMS: atom_id res chain seq x y z
N MET A 1 -8.74 36.57 -22.41
CA MET A 1 -8.03 36.32 -23.69
C MET A 1 -7.46 34.93 -23.65
N LEU A 2 -7.77 34.07 -24.62
CA LEU A 2 -7.15 32.75 -24.75
C LEU A 2 -5.68 32.91 -25.16
N PRO A 3 -4.74 32.07 -24.66
CA PRO A 3 -3.35 32.18 -25.04
C PRO A 3 -3.19 31.96 -26.56
N LYS A 4 -2.58 32.89 -27.26
CA LYS A 4 -2.16 32.73 -28.67
C LYS A 4 -0.79 32.03 -28.72
N PRO A 5 -0.60 31.08 -29.67
CA PRO A 5 -1.54 30.53 -30.61
C PRO A 5 -2.20 29.25 -30.10
N PHE A 6 -3.53 29.19 -30.18
CA PHE A 6 -4.28 27.95 -29.99
C PHE A 6 -4.13 27.15 -31.29
N SER A 7 -3.39 26.05 -31.25
CA SER A 7 -3.34 25.08 -32.33
C SER A 7 -4.01 23.79 -31.92
N TRP A 8 -4.81 23.18 -32.78
CA TRP A 8 -5.41 21.86 -32.58
C TRP A 8 -4.37 20.79 -32.28
N ASP A 9 -3.16 20.90 -32.85
CA ASP A 9 -2.07 19.97 -32.60
C ASP A 9 -1.65 19.94 -31.10
N ARG A 10 -1.77 21.09 -30.41
CA ARG A 10 -1.52 21.17 -28.94
C ARG A 10 -2.66 20.60 -28.11
N VAL A 11 -3.90 20.67 -28.58
CA VAL A 11 -5.07 20.02 -27.93
C VAL A 11 -5.08 18.54 -28.28
N ALA A 12 -4.76 18.18 -29.52
CA ALA A 12 -4.58 16.81 -29.96
C ALA A 12 -3.46 16.08 -29.19
N ALA A 13 -2.43 16.79 -28.73
CA ALA A 13 -1.38 16.25 -27.88
C ALA A 13 -1.85 15.91 -26.44
N ARG A 14 -3.14 16.05 -26.11
CA ARG A 14 -3.75 15.66 -24.82
C ARG A 14 -2.97 16.17 -23.60
N ALA A 15 -2.50 17.40 -23.67
CA ALA A 15 -1.61 17.94 -22.65
C ALA A 15 -2.40 18.30 -21.38
N GLY A 16 -2.29 17.48 -20.35
CA GLY A 16 -2.88 17.72 -19.01
C GLY A 16 -2.52 19.07 -18.40
N LYS A 17 -1.39 19.69 -18.82
CA LYS A 17 -0.97 21.05 -18.41
C LYS A 17 -1.97 22.17 -18.78
N PHE A 18 -2.97 21.87 -19.60
CA PHE A 18 -4.04 22.82 -19.94
C PHE A 18 -5.32 22.59 -19.15
N ASN A 19 -5.41 21.51 -18.36
CA ASN A 19 -6.54 21.31 -17.45
C ASN A 19 -6.61 22.48 -16.46
N GLY A 20 -7.81 22.96 -16.20
CA GLY A 20 -8.04 24.12 -15.35
C GLY A 20 -7.88 25.48 -16.07
N LYS A 21 -7.35 25.54 -17.31
CA LYS A 21 -7.20 26.79 -18.08
C LYS A 21 -8.39 27.06 -18.98
N PHE A 22 -9.02 26.04 -19.51
CA PHE A 22 -10.22 26.10 -20.34
C PHE A 22 -10.88 24.73 -20.47
N LEU A 23 -12.13 24.72 -20.95
CA LEU A 23 -12.92 23.54 -21.28
C LEU A 23 -13.18 23.50 -22.80
N ILE A 24 -13.28 22.29 -23.33
CA ILE A 24 -13.60 22.01 -24.73
C ILE A 24 -15.06 21.58 -24.78
N GLY A 25 -15.94 22.48 -25.27
CA GLY A 25 -17.33 22.15 -25.58
C GLY A 25 -17.47 21.55 -26.94
N VAL A 26 -18.11 20.39 -27.07
CA VAL A 26 -18.41 19.71 -28.33
C VAL A 26 -19.89 19.90 -28.65
N LEU A 27 -20.18 20.85 -29.51
CA LEU A 27 -21.55 21.31 -29.81
C LEU A 27 -22.42 20.22 -30.43
N SER A 28 -21.83 19.34 -31.25
CA SER A 28 -22.56 18.23 -31.89
C SER A 28 -23.06 17.16 -30.92
N THR A 29 -22.44 17.07 -29.73
CA THR A 29 -22.79 16.05 -28.70
C THR A 29 -23.35 16.65 -27.42
N GLY A 30 -23.33 17.98 -27.30
CA GLY A 30 -23.76 18.66 -26.08
C GLY A 30 -22.89 18.35 -24.83
N ILE A 31 -21.58 18.12 -25.03
CA ILE A 31 -20.68 17.69 -23.96
C ILE A 31 -19.50 18.68 -23.85
N TYR A 32 -19.11 19.04 -22.60
CA TYR A 32 -17.85 19.71 -22.36
C TYR A 32 -16.83 18.78 -21.68
N CYS A 33 -15.57 18.93 -22.09
CA CYS A 33 -14.45 18.05 -21.72
C CYS A 33 -13.26 18.84 -21.18
N LEU A 34 -12.40 18.18 -20.37
CA LEU A 34 -11.04 18.66 -20.12
C LEU A 34 -10.17 18.58 -21.38
N PRO A 35 -9.15 19.45 -21.53
CA PRO A 35 -8.17 19.35 -22.62
C PRO A 35 -7.48 18.00 -22.74
N SER A 36 -7.26 17.31 -21.62
CA SER A 36 -6.64 15.98 -21.56
C SER A 36 -7.59 14.82 -21.85
N CYS A 37 -8.86 15.07 -22.22
CA CYS A 37 -9.85 14.03 -22.43
C CYS A 37 -9.37 12.96 -23.42
N PRO A 38 -9.38 11.65 -23.06
CA PRO A 38 -8.95 10.57 -23.94
C PRO A 38 -9.99 10.19 -25.02
N ALA A 39 -11.09 10.91 -25.14
CA ALA A 39 -12.08 10.71 -26.19
C ALA A 39 -11.50 11.05 -27.57
N ARG A 40 -12.09 10.49 -28.64
CA ARG A 40 -11.71 10.88 -30.01
C ARG A 40 -11.82 12.39 -30.16
N PRO A 41 -10.79 13.09 -30.72
CA PRO A 41 -10.86 14.51 -30.96
C PRO A 41 -12.08 14.88 -31.83
N PRO A 42 -12.86 15.86 -31.40
CA PRO A 42 -13.97 16.35 -32.21
C PRO A 42 -13.46 17.12 -33.42
N LYS A 43 -14.30 17.25 -34.44
CA LYS A 43 -13.98 18.11 -35.58
C LYS A 43 -13.92 19.58 -35.14
N PRO A 44 -12.96 20.39 -35.66
CA PRO A 44 -12.76 21.79 -35.24
C PRO A 44 -14.01 22.64 -35.30
N GLU A 45 -14.82 22.46 -36.34
CA GLU A 45 -16.07 23.21 -36.58
C GLU A 45 -17.13 22.98 -35.47
N ASN A 46 -17.03 21.88 -34.72
CA ASN A 46 -17.95 21.52 -33.65
C ASN A 46 -17.44 21.92 -32.26
N VAL A 47 -16.35 22.67 -32.17
CA VAL A 47 -15.72 23.00 -30.91
C VAL A 47 -15.90 24.44 -30.52
N ARG A 48 -16.29 24.66 -29.28
CA ARG A 48 -16.27 25.94 -28.60
C ARG A 48 -15.50 25.83 -27.28
N LEU A 49 -14.67 26.83 -27.01
CA LEU A 49 -13.89 26.88 -25.75
C LEU A 49 -14.63 27.71 -24.72
N PHE A 50 -14.61 27.20 -23.49
CA PHE A 50 -15.20 27.83 -22.34
C PHE A 50 -14.14 28.05 -21.24
N LYS A 51 -14.23 29.14 -20.49
CA LYS A 51 -13.32 29.41 -19.38
C LYS A 51 -13.74 28.69 -18.09
N THR A 52 -15.04 28.50 -17.92
CA THR A 52 -15.62 27.91 -16.67
C THR A 52 -16.68 26.90 -17.03
N GLU A 53 -17.04 26.06 -16.06
CA GLU A 53 -18.11 25.08 -16.18
C GLU A 53 -19.49 25.74 -16.33
N GLU A 54 -19.72 26.83 -15.56
CA GLU A 54 -20.98 27.57 -15.61
C GLU A 54 -21.25 28.12 -17.03
N ALA A 55 -20.20 28.61 -17.68
CA ALA A 55 -20.31 29.10 -19.05
C ALA A 55 -20.63 27.98 -20.04
N ALA A 56 -20.07 26.79 -19.86
CA ALA A 56 -20.37 25.63 -20.68
C ALA A 56 -21.79 25.10 -20.42
N GLN A 57 -22.21 25.04 -19.15
CA GLN A 57 -23.56 24.64 -18.76
C GLN A 57 -24.63 25.62 -19.24
N ALA A 58 -24.37 26.93 -19.14
CA ALA A 58 -25.25 27.97 -19.67
C ALA A 58 -25.41 27.88 -21.19
N ALA A 59 -24.41 27.34 -21.91
CA ALA A 59 -24.51 27.03 -23.34
C ALA A 59 -25.22 25.68 -23.63
N GLY A 60 -25.85 25.05 -22.65
CA GLY A 60 -26.60 23.79 -22.79
C GLY A 60 -25.72 22.53 -22.85
N LEU A 61 -24.44 22.63 -22.49
CA LEU A 61 -23.55 21.46 -22.47
C LEU A 61 -23.55 20.78 -21.10
N ARG A 62 -23.41 19.46 -21.10
CA ARG A 62 -23.20 18.66 -19.89
C ARG A 62 -21.76 18.17 -19.74
N ALA A 63 -21.35 17.87 -18.52
CA ALA A 63 -20.03 17.29 -18.23
C ALA A 63 -19.80 15.95 -18.96
N CYS A 64 -18.60 15.78 -19.48
CA CYS A 64 -18.16 14.51 -20.07
C CYS A 64 -18.05 13.44 -19.00
N LYS A 65 -18.79 12.33 -19.14
CA LYS A 65 -18.74 11.20 -18.22
C LYS A 65 -17.38 10.49 -18.20
N ARG A 66 -16.53 10.72 -19.21
CA ARG A 66 -15.24 10.03 -19.34
C ARG A 66 -14.10 10.77 -18.64
N CYS A 67 -13.99 12.09 -18.78
CA CYS A 67 -12.95 12.89 -18.14
C CYS A 67 -13.44 13.69 -16.94
N ARG A 68 -14.73 13.65 -16.63
CA ARG A 68 -15.37 14.21 -15.43
C ARG A 68 -14.84 15.61 -15.09
N PRO A 69 -14.99 16.62 -15.98
CA PRO A 69 -14.55 17.97 -15.71
C PRO A 69 -15.22 18.55 -14.46
N ASP A 70 -16.46 18.18 -14.19
CA ASP A 70 -17.23 18.52 -12.99
C ASP A 70 -16.53 18.11 -11.69
N LEU A 71 -15.89 16.95 -11.66
CA LEU A 71 -15.10 16.50 -10.50
C LEU A 71 -13.76 17.23 -10.44
N PHE A 72 -13.09 17.38 -11.60
CA PHE A 72 -11.80 18.05 -11.69
C PHE A 72 -11.85 19.48 -11.10
N TYR A 73 -12.86 20.26 -11.44
CA TYR A 73 -13.00 21.65 -10.95
C TYR A 73 -13.40 21.72 -9.46
N ARG A 74 -13.97 20.66 -8.91
CA ARG A 74 -14.18 20.51 -7.46
C ARG A 74 -12.94 20.00 -6.73
N GLY A 75 -11.83 19.74 -7.43
CA GLY A 75 -10.63 19.13 -6.84
C GLY A 75 -10.81 17.64 -6.51
N GLU A 76 -11.81 16.99 -7.12
CA GLU A 76 -12.12 15.58 -6.90
C GLU A 76 -11.59 14.73 -8.08
N ASP A 77 -11.05 13.55 -7.76
CA ASP A 77 -10.62 12.57 -8.77
C ASP A 77 -11.73 11.54 -8.98
N GLY A 78 -12.30 11.51 -10.18
CA GLY A 78 -13.38 10.59 -10.52
C GLY A 78 -12.96 9.12 -10.50
N ASP A 79 -11.71 8.81 -10.78
CA ASP A 79 -11.19 7.44 -10.73
C ASP A 79 -11.03 6.98 -9.27
N ILE A 80 -10.63 7.87 -8.36
CA ILE A 80 -10.60 7.59 -6.91
C ILE A 80 -12.02 7.27 -6.41
N GLN A 81 -12.99 8.14 -6.70
CA GLN A 81 -14.38 7.93 -6.26
C GLN A 81 -14.97 6.64 -6.83
N LEU A 82 -14.69 6.35 -8.09
CA LEU A 82 -15.16 5.14 -8.75
C LEU A 82 -14.56 3.88 -8.11
N PHE A 83 -13.25 3.89 -7.85
CA PHE A 83 -12.56 2.77 -7.22
C PHE A 83 -13.00 2.57 -5.77
N ASP A 84 -13.05 3.63 -4.97
CA ASP A 84 -13.41 3.54 -3.54
C ASP A 84 -14.88 3.13 -3.38
N GLY A 85 -15.78 3.66 -4.20
CA GLY A 85 -17.19 3.26 -4.22
C GLY A 85 -17.39 1.80 -4.63
N LEU A 86 -16.66 1.30 -5.64
CA LEU A 86 -16.68 -0.13 -5.99
C LEU A 86 -16.11 -0.98 -4.86
N SER A 87 -14.98 -0.57 -4.28
CA SER A 87 -14.32 -1.30 -3.20
C SER A 87 -15.21 -1.46 -1.98
N ALA A 88 -15.91 -0.41 -1.57
CA ALA A 88 -16.87 -0.46 -0.47
C ALA A 88 -17.98 -1.48 -0.73
N ARG A 89 -18.60 -1.45 -1.92
CA ARG A 89 -19.67 -2.40 -2.32
C ARG A 89 -19.21 -3.85 -2.35
N VAL A 90 -17.99 -4.10 -2.87
CA VAL A 90 -17.44 -5.47 -2.91
C VAL A 90 -17.12 -5.98 -1.50
N ARG A 91 -16.64 -5.13 -0.60
CA ARG A 91 -16.37 -5.53 0.79
C ARG A 91 -17.63 -5.83 1.58
N GLU A 92 -18.70 -5.12 1.30
CA GLU A 92 -20.00 -5.36 1.90
C GLU A 92 -20.61 -6.67 1.36
N ARG A 93 -20.60 -6.86 0.04
CA ARG A 93 -21.23 -7.99 -0.64
C ARG A 93 -20.33 -8.55 -1.74
N PRO A 94 -19.26 -9.30 -1.40
CA PRO A 94 -18.33 -9.86 -2.40
C PRO A 94 -18.99 -10.94 -3.28
N ASP A 95 -20.03 -11.58 -2.78
CA ASP A 95 -20.87 -12.56 -3.49
C ASP A 95 -21.71 -11.95 -4.62
N ALA A 96 -22.04 -10.65 -4.54
CA ALA A 96 -22.80 -9.95 -5.56
C ALA A 96 -22.04 -9.73 -6.88
N PHE A 97 -20.75 -10.00 -6.92
CA PHE A 97 -19.90 -9.81 -8.10
C PHE A 97 -19.31 -11.15 -8.55
N ALA A 98 -19.91 -11.79 -9.53
CA ALA A 98 -19.46 -13.09 -10.02
C ALA A 98 -18.01 -13.05 -10.55
N ASP A 99 -17.68 -12.03 -11.34
CA ASP A 99 -16.42 -11.91 -12.06
C ASP A 99 -16.01 -10.45 -12.35
N THR A 100 -14.97 -10.26 -13.15
CA THR A 100 -14.49 -8.92 -13.56
C THR A 100 -15.46 -8.22 -14.52
N ALA A 101 -16.32 -8.94 -15.23
CA ALA A 101 -17.34 -8.33 -16.09
C ALA A 101 -18.42 -7.68 -15.23
N ALA A 102 -18.81 -8.34 -14.12
CA ALA A 102 -19.73 -7.77 -13.14
C ALA A 102 -19.15 -6.52 -12.47
N LEU A 103 -17.83 -6.50 -12.14
CA LEU A 103 -17.16 -5.30 -11.63
C LEU A 103 -17.18 -4.16 -12.65
N ALA A 104 -16.84 -4.42 -13.92
CA ALA A 104 -16.83 -3.41 -14.98
C ALA A 104 -18.24 -2.83 -15.21
N LYS A 105 -19.27 -3.69 -15.24
CA LYS A 105 -20.67 -3.28 -15.36
C LYS A 105 -21.10 -2.42 -14.18
N ALA A 106 -20.73 -2.78 -12.97
CA ALA A 106 -21.05 -2.04 -11.76
C ALA A 106 -20.44 -0.62 -11.72
N CYS A 107 -19.26 -0.45 -12.36
CA CYS A 107 -18.60 0.85 -12.55
C CYS A 107 -19.08 1.60 -13.81
N GLY A 108 -19.80 0.96 -14.73
CA GLY A 108 -20.15 1.55 -16.02
C GLY A 108 -18.93 1.79 -16.92
N VAL A 109 -17.88 0.95 -16.82
CA VAL A 109 -16.65 1.08 -17.60
C VAL A 109 -16.36 -0.17 -18.43
N SER A 110 -15.46 -0.05 -19.42
CA SER A 110 -14.95 -1.21 -20.16
C SER A 110 -13.99 -2.05 -19.31
N GLN A 111 -13.77 -3.32 -19.71
CA GLN A 111 -12.78 -4.21 -19.09
C GLN A 111 -11.37 -3.61 -19.11
N THR A 112 -10.99 -2.93 -20.20
CA THR A 112 -9.70 -2.23 -20.31
C THR A 112 -9.58 -1.13 -19.27
N LYS A 113 -10.60 -0.25 -19.16
CA LYS A 113 -10.61 0.83 -18.15
C LYS A 113 -10.62 0.28 -16.73
N LEU A 114 -11.35 -0.82 -16.47
CA LEU A 114 -11.30 -1.50 -15.18
C LEU A 114 -9.87 -1.97 -14.85
N GLY A 115 -9.18 -2.59 -15.81
CA GLY A 115 -7.78 -3.00 -15.65
C GLY A 115 -6.82 -1.85 -15.36
N GLU A 116 -7.00 -0.70 -16.02
CA GLU A 116 -6.25 0.53 -15.76
C GLU A 116 -6.52 1.07 -14.35
N LEU A 117 -7.81 1.15 -13.97
CA LEU A 117 -8.26 1.60 -12.66
C LEU A 117 -7.61 0.75 -11.54
N PHE A 118 -7.70 -0.56 -11.64
CA PHE A 118 -7.13 -1.45 -10.62
C PHE A 118 -5.60 -1.43 -10.58
N ARG A 119 -4.94 -1.23 -11.72
CA ARG A 119 -3.50 -1.06 -11.76
C ARG A 119 -3.05 0.21 -11.04
N ALA A 120 -3.78 1.31 -11.20
CA ALA A 120 -3.46 2.59 -10.58
C ALA A 120 -3.80 2.63 -9.08
N HIS A 121 -4.95 2.05 -8.68
CA HIS A 121 -5.52 2.25 -7.36
C HIS A 121 -5.33 1.07 -6.40
N ALA A 122 -5.27 -0.20 -6.92
CA ALA A 122 -5.09 -1.40 -6.10
C ALA A 122 -3.72 -2.07 -6.30
N HIS A 123 -3.00 -1.74 -7.39
CA HIS A 123 -1.76 -2.41 -7.82
C HIS A 123 -1.92 -3.92 -8.03
N LEU A 124 -3.13 -4.38 -8.23
CA LEU A 124 -3.51 -5.78 -8.48
C LEU A 124 -4.43 -5.87 -9.71
N ALA A 125 -4.41 -7.02 -10.36
CA ALA A 125 -5.42 -7.31 -11.37
C ALA A 125 -6.82 -7.42 -10.73
N PRO A 126 -7.91 -6.97 -11.39
CA PRO A 126 -9.27 -6.99 -10.83
C PRO A 126 -9.69 -8.36 -10.29
N ALA A 127 -9.40 -9.45 -11.02
CA ALA A 127 -9.73 -10.81 -10.60
C ALA A 127 -8.97 -11.25 -9.33
N ALA A 128 -7.69 -10.89 -9.21
CA ALA A 128 -6.89 -11.22 -8.03
C ALA A 128 -7.36 -10.42 -6.81
N TRP A 129 -7.71 -9.15 -7.02
CA TRP A 129 -8.25 -8.29 -5.98
C TRP A 129 -9.61 -8.81 -5.48
N LEU A 130 -10.53 -9.18 -6.37
CA LEU A 130 -11.83 -9.75 -5.98
C LEU A 130 -11.65 -11.03 -5.15
N ARG A 131 -10.77 -11.94 -5.58
CA ARG A 131 -10.47 -13.16 -4.80
C ARG A 131 -9.93 -12.84 -3.41
N ARG A 132 -9.05 -11.84 -3.29
CA ARG A 132 -8.54 -11.39 -1.99
C ARG A 132 -9.66 -10.86 -1.09
N GLU A 133 -10.56 -10.02 -1.60
CA GLU A 133 -11.67 -9.48 -0.81
C GLU A 133 -12.65 -10.59 -0.39
N ARG A 134 -12.89 -11.60 -1.23
CA ARG A 134 -13.67 -12.80 -0.86
C ARG A 134 -13.01 -13.59 0.28
N VAL A 135 -11.70 -13.80 0.21
CA VAL A 135 -10.96 -14.46 1.32
C VAL A 135 -11.05 -13.62 2.59
N ARG A 136 -10.91 -12.30 2.52
CA ARG A 136 -11.08 -11.41 3.69
C ARG A 136 -12.47 -11.51 4.31
N ALA A 137 -13.52 -11.58 3.48
CA ALA A 137 -14.89 -11.80 3.96
C ALA A 137 -15.02 -13.16 4.65
N ALA A 138 -14.52 -14.23 4.03
CA ALA A 138 -14.51 -15.57 4.63
C ALA A 138 -13.74 -15.61 5.96
N CYS A 139 -12.60 -14.92 6.07
CA CYS A 139 -11.85 -14.80 7.33
C CYS A 139 -12.71 -14.21 8.45
N ARG A 140 -13.44 -13.12 8.18
CA ARG A 140 -14.33 -12.50 9.18
C ARG A 140 -15.45 -13.47 9.62
N THR A 141 -16.08 -14.16 8.68
CA THR A 141 -17.14 -15.11 8.99
C THR A 141 -16.62 -16.34 9.75
N LEU A 142 -15.46 -16.89 9.34
CA LEU A 142 -14.84 -18.04 10.02
C LEU A 142 -14.48 -17.76 11.47
N LEU A 143 -14.03 -16.56 11.81
CA LEU A 143 -13.72 -16.19 13.19
C LEU A 143 -14.99 -15.94 14.04
N ASN A 144 -16.07 -15.41 13.44
CA ASN A 144 -17.21 -14.91 14.18
C ASN A 144 -18.45 -15.82 14.12
N GLY A 145 -18.58 -16.64 13.07
CA GLY A 145 -19.74 -17.50 12.81
C GLY A 145 -19.47 -18.98 13.11
N GLU A 146 -20.53 -19.79 13.14
CA GLU A 146 -20.49 -21.25 13.33
C GLU A 146 -20.83 -22.03 12.04
N ASP A 147 -21.07 -21.32 10.93
CA ASP A 147 -21.41 -21.94 9.66
C ASP A 147 -20.36 -22.94 9.19
N ARG A 148 -20.76 -23.95 8.43
CA ARG A 148 -19.80 -24.91 7.86
C ARG A 148 -18.79 -24.19 6.98
N VAL A 149 -17.53 -24.66 6.96
CA VAL A 149 -16.45 -24.06 6.16
C VAL A 149 -16.84 -23.91 4.68
N VAL A 150 -17.52 -24.91 4.14
CA VAL A 150 -17.97 -24.92 2.75
C VAL A 150 -19.02 -23.83 2.49
N ASP A 151 -19.96 -23.64 3.42
CA ASP A 151 -21.02 -22.63 3.29
C ASP A 151 -20.46 -21.22 3.37
N VAL A 152 -19.45 -21.00 4.24
CA VAL A 152 -18.69 -19.73 4.29
C VAL A 152 -18.00 -19.42 2.96
N GLY A 153 -17.44 -20.44 2.29
CA GLY A 153 -16.83 -20.28 0.97
C GLY A 153 -17.85 -19.82 -0.09
N PHE A 154 -19.01 -20.44 -0.14
CA PHE A 154 -20.07 -20.04 -1.07
C PHE A 154 -20.65 -18.65 -0.73
N ALA A 155 -20.91 -18.38 0.54
CA ALA A 155 -21.37 -17.06 1.00
C ALA A 155 -20.37 -15.94 0.71
N ALA A 156 -19.06 -16.23 0.66
CA ALA A 156 -18.04 -15.29 0.22
C ALA A 156 -17.95 -15.12 -1.31
N GLY A 157 -18.77 -15.85 -2.09
CA GLY A 157 -18.87 -15.76 -3.54
C GLY A 157 -17.92 -16.70 -4.31
N PHE A 158 -17.38 -17.75 -3.69
CA PHE A 158 -16.64 -18.79 -4.39
C PHE A 158 -17.60 -19.82 -5.01
N GLU A 159 -17.32 -20.26 -6.23
CA GLU A 159 -18.17 -21.18 -6.98
C GLU A 159 -17.87 -22.66 -6.66
N SER A 160 -16.70 -22.95 -6.05
CA SER A 160 -16.33 -24.31 -5.65
C SER A 160 -15.44 -24.32 -4.41
N GLU A 161 -15.57 -25.39 -3.63
CA GLU A 161 -14.77 -25.62 -2.43
C GLU A 161 -13.27 -25.68 -2.74
N SER A 162 -12.87 -26.35 -3.82
CA SER A 162 -11.46 -26.48 -4.21
C SER A 162 -10.81 -25.13 -4.56
N VAL A 163 -11.54 -24.25 -5.25
CA VAL A 163 -11.08 -22.88 -5.55
C VAL A 163 -11.01 -22.07 -4.26
N PHE A 164 -12.02 -22.17 -3.39
CA PHE A 164 -12.03 -21.51 -2.10
C PHE A 164 -10.79 -21.88 -1.26
N HIS A 165 -10.56 -23.16 -1.03
CA HIS A 165 -9.42 -23.65 -0.23
C HIS A 165 -8.07 -23.18 -0.81
N ARG A 166 -7.87 -23.28 -2.13
CA ARG A 166 -6.65 -22.82 -2.79
C ARG A 166 -6.45 -21.30 -2.65
N GLN A 167 -7.50 -20.50 -2.85
CA GLN A 167 -7.40 -19.05 -2.71
C GLN A 167 -7.21 -18.64 -1.25
N PHE A 168 -7.87 -19.31 -0.33
CA PHE A 168 -7.70 -19.08 1.09
C PHE A 168 -6.26 -19.35 1.53
N LEU A 169 -5.68 -20.49 1.12
CA LEU A 169 -4.28 -20.79 1.37
C LEU A 169 -3.32 -19.76 0.74
N THR A 170 -3.65 -19.26 -0.45
CA THR A 170 -2.84 -18.24 -1.12
C THR A 170 -2.75 -16.95 -0.32
N TRP A 171 -3.87 -16.47 0.24
CA TRP A 171 -3.96 -15.15 0.89
C TRP A 171 -3.85 -15.19 2.42
N ALA A 172 -4.34 -16.25 3.06
CA ALA A 172 -4.28 -16.41 4.52
C ALA A 172 -3.11 -17.30 4.99
N ARG A 173 -2.43 -18.00 4.08
CA ARG A 173 -1.30 -18.91 4.37
C ARG A 173 -1.63 -20.05 5.33
N MET A 174 -2.91 -20.37 5.47
CA MET A 174 -3.43 -21.49 6.24
C MET A 174 -4.74 -21.99 5.62
N THR A 175 -5.19 -23.15 6.03
CA THR A 175 -6.50 -23.67 5.58
C THR A 175 -7.64 -22.92 6.26
N PRO A 176 -8.86 -22.89 5.68
CA PRO A 176 -10.01 -22.26 6.33
C PRO A 176 -10.32 -22.85 7.72
N GLY A 177 -10.18 -24.18 7.88
CA GLY A 177 -10.37 -24.84 9.17
C GLY A 177 -9.34 -24.43 10.22
N ALA A 178 -8.05 -24.37 9.83
CA ALA A 178 -6.99 -23.88 10.71
C ALA A 178 -7.20 -22.40 11.09
N TYR A 179 -7.69 -21.57 10.15
CA TYR A 179 -8.01 -20.17 10.44
C TYR A 179 -9.16 -20.03 11.44
N ARG A 180 -10.21 -20.86 11.32
CA ARG A 180 -11.30 -20.93 12.32
C ARG A 180 -10.77 -21.29 13.70
N ALA A 181 -9.84 -22.24 13.79
CA ALA A 181 -9.26 -22.67 15.06
C ALA A 181 -8.45 -21.58 15.79
N LEU A 182 -8.13 -20.45 15.12
CA LEU A 182 -7.49 -19.29 15.77
C LEU A 182 -8.31 -18.72 16.94
N ARG A 183 -9.63 -18.97 16.97
CA ARG A 183 -10.51 -18.50 18.06
C ARG A 183 -10.02 -18.87 19.45
N ASP A 184 -9.45 -20.08 19.57
CA ASP A 184 -9.09 -20.70 20.84
C ASP A 184 -7.60 -21.05 20.89
N ALA A 185 -6.81 -20.50 19.96
CA ALA A 185 -5.39 -20.82 19.82
C ALA A 185 -4.49 -19.74 20.41
N SER A 186 -3.37 -20.16 21.01
CA SER A 186 -2.23 -19.30 21.34
C SER A 186 -1.05 -19.54 20.38
N VAL A 187 -1.14 -20.58 19.53
CA VAL A 187 -0.13 -20.99 18.55
C VAL A 187 -0.82 -21.31 17.23
N PHE A 188 -0.26 -20.84 16.12
CA PHE A 188 -0.74 -21.17 14.78
C PHE A 188 0.41 -21.29 13.77
N LEU A 189 0.15 -21.99 12.67
CA LEU A 189 1.12 -22.24 11.62
C LEU A 189 0.72 -21.51 10.33
N LEU A 190 1.64 -20.75 9.77
CA LEU A 190 1.55 -20.18 8.42
C LEU A 190 2.37 -21.03 7.45
N GLN A 191 1.80 -21.42 6.31
CA GLN A 191 2.52 -22.12 5.26
C GLN A 191 3.36 -21.12 4.44
N LEU A 192 4.65 -21.38 4.37
CA LEU A 192 5.56 -20.61 3.55
C LEU A 192 5.47 -21.04 2.08
N PRO A 193 5.54 -20.12 1.12
CA PRO A 193 5.55 -20.48 -0.30
C PRO A 193 6.89 -21.13 -0.69
N ALA A 194 6.86 -21.97 -1.71
CA ALA A 194 8.06 -22.55 -2.26
C ALA A 194 9.10 -21.47 -2.62
N GLY A 195 10.36 -21.72 -2.28
CA GLY A 195 11.44 -20.76 -2.50
C GLY A 195 11.43 -19.54 -1.59
N TYR A 196 10.69 -19.57 -0.49
CA TYR A 196 10.73 -18.52 0.51
C TYR A 196 12.15 -18.34 1.07
N ARG A 197 12.55 -17.09 1.30
CA ARG A 197 13.91 -16.72 1.73
C ARG A 197 13.88 -16.15 3.16
N PRO A 198 13.98 -17.02 4.18
CA PRO A 198 13.89 -16.58 5.58
C PRO A 198 15.03 -15.64 5.98
N GLN A 199 16.22 -15.79 5.40
CA GLN A 199 17.40 -15.00 5.77
C GLN A 199 17.22 -13.51 5.53
N GLU A 200 16.57 -13.11 4.43
CA GLU A 200 16.30 -11.70 4.17
C GLU A 200 15.28 -11.11 5.16
N ILE A 201 14.32 -11.91 5.59
CA ILE A 201 13.34 -11.51 6.60
C ILE A 201 14.01 -11.37 7.98
N LEU A 202 14.79 -12.37 8.38
CA LEU A 202 15.56 -12.32 9.63
C LEU A 202 16.50 -11.11 9.65
N ALA A 203 17.27 -10.90 8.57
CA ALA A 203 18.18 -9.76 8.45
C ALA A 203 17.46 -8.39 8.46
N TYR A 204 16.21 -8.34 7.98
CA TYR A 204 15.40 -7.12 8.07
C TYR A 204 15.00 -6.83 9.53
N HIS A 205 14.58 -7.83 10.28
CA HIS A 205 14.18 -7.66 11.68
C HIS A 205 15.39 -7.49 12.63
N ASP A 206 16.58 -7.99 12.27
CA ASP A 206 17.83 -7.85 13.02
C ASP A 206 18.59 -6.53 12.73
N ARG A 207 18.00 -5.61 11.97
CA ARG A 207 18.65 -4.36 11.57
C ARG A 207 18.95 -3.40 12.74
N ASP A 208 18.23 -3.55 13.85
CA ASP A 208 18.45 -2.80 15.11
C ASP A 208 18.43 -3.80 16.27
N ARG A 209 19.63 -4.31 16.64
CA ARG A 209 19.80 -5.30 17.71
C ARG A 209 19.52 -4.76 19.10
N GLU A 210 19.45 -3.45 19.28
CA GLU A 210 19.10 -2.78 20.53
C GLU A 210 17.61 -2.43 20.60
N SER A 211 16.81 -2.86 19.61
CA SER A 211 15.39 -2.53 19.57
C SER A 211 14.63 -3.15 20.74
N PRO A 212 13.91 -2.35 21.54
CA PRO A 212 13.06 -2.91 22.59
C PRO A 212 11.76 -3.50 22.02
N CYS A 213 11.46 -3.32 20.72
CA CYS A 213 10.20 -3.71 20.09
C CYS A 213 10.31 -5.00 19.28
N GLU A 214 11.51 -5.34 18.83
CA GLU A 214 11.75 -6.53 18.01
C GLU A 214 13.16 -7.05 18.22
N ARG A 215 13.33 -8.37 18.14
CA ARG A 215 14.64 -9.04 18.19
C ARG A 215 14.61 -10.32 17.35
N VAL A 216 15.78 -10.77 16.95
CA VAL A 216 15.99 -12.03 16.22
C VAL A 216 16.90 -12.95 17.06
N GLU A 217 16.47 -14.20 17.24
CA GLU A 217 17.24 -15.25 17.90
C GLU A 217 17.26 -16.47 16.98
N ALA A 218 18.39 -16.73 16.35
CA ALA A 218 18.56 -17.80 15.36
C ALA A 218 17.51 -17.68 14.22
N ASN A 219 16.57 -18.64 14.15
CA ASN A 219 15.48 -18.65 13.15
C ASN A 219 14.16 -18.05 13.67
N ARG A 220 14.18 -17.35 14.81
CA ARG A 220 12.99 -16.79 15.45
C ARG A 220 13.02 -15.27 15.42
N VAL A 221 11.88 -14.68 15.14
CA VAL A 221 11.62 -13.24 15.26
C VAL A 221 10.63 -13.01 16.38
N PHE A 222 10.97 -12.13 17.31
CA PHE A 222 10.05 -11.65 18.34
C PHE A 222 9.66 -10.23 18.05
N LYS A 223 8.37 -9.92 18.13
CA LYS A 223 7.83 -8.59 17.90
C LYS A 223 6.80 -8.25 18.97
N ALA A 224 7.05 -7.18 19.71
CA ALA A 224 6.05 -6.66 20.64
C ALA A 224 4.97 -5.89 19.87
N LEU A 225 3.72 -6.22 20.11
CA LEU A 225 2.53 -5.67 19.48
C LEU A 225 1.55 -5.21 20.55
N LEU A 226 0.85 -4.13 20.30
CA LEU A 226 -0.22 -3.64 21.15
C LEU A 226 -1.57 -4.11 20.59
N LEU A 227 -2.30 -4.87 21.37
CA LEU A 227 -3.64 -5.38 21.09
C LEU A 227 -4.67 -4.67 22.00
N PRO A 228 -5.98 -4.81 21.73
CA PRO A 228 -7.02 -4.26 22.60
C PRO A 228 -6.90 -4.68 24.07
N GLU A 229 -6.46 -5.91 24.33
CA GLU A 229 -6.27 -6.46 25.70
C GLU A 229 -4.90 -6.12 26.32
N GLY A 230 -4.10 -5.29 25.65
CA GLY A 230 -2.76 -4.88 26.07
C GLY A 230 -1.63 -5.52 25.25
N ALA A 231 -0.39 -5.20 25.62
CA ALA A 231 0.78 -5.63 24.87
C ALA A 231 1.02 -7.14 24.94
N VAL A 232 1.45 -7.71 23.81
CA VAL A 232 1.92 -9.09 23.67
C VAL A 232 3.22 -9.12 22.86
N ALA A 233 4.02 -10.18 23.03
CA ALA A 233 5.11 -10.49 22.10
C ALA A 233 4.67 -11.64 21.18
N LEU A 234 4.71 -11.41 19.88
CA LEU A 234 4.53 -12.43 18.87
C LEU A 234 5.90 -13.02 18.53
N GLU A 235 6.08 -14.31 18.80
CA GLU A 235 7.20 -15.11 18.35
C GLU A 235 6.84 -15.78 17.02
N VAL A 236 7.72 -15.69 16.03
CA VAL A 236 7.60 -16.36 14.73
C VAL A 236 8.84 -17.20 14.50
N SER A 237 8.70 -18.54 14.59
CA SER A 237 9.77 -19.51 14.30
C SER A 237 9.70 -20.00 12.89
N LEU A 238 10.78 -19.83 12.12
CA LEU A 238 10.86 -20.25 10.70
C LEU A 238 11.48 -21.66 10.64
N GLU A 239 10.66 -22.67 10.36
CA GLU A 239 11.06 -24.07 10.37
C GLU A 239 10.51 -24.83 9.15
N GLY A 240 11.42 -25.37 8.33
CA GLY A 240 11.03 -26.06 7.11
C GLY A 240 10.20 -25.20 6.18
N GLU A 241 9.01 -25.65 5.82
CA GLU A 241 8.05 -24.92 4.97
C GLU A 241 6.99 -24.19 5.79
N GLY A 242 7.24 -23.93 7.08
CA GLY A 242 6.29 -23.31 7.99
C GLY A 242 6.87 -22.16 8.80
N ALA A 243 5.98 -21.27 9.22
CA ALA A 243 6.25 -20.26 10.22
C ALA A 243 5.29 -20.47 11.41
N TRP A 244 5.83 -20.98 12.52
CA TRP A 244 5.10 -21.15 13.75
C TRP A 244 5.00 -19.82 14.48
N CYS A 245 3.78 -19.40 14.75
CA CYS A 245 3.47 -18.14 15.44
C CYS A 245 2.94 -18.46 16.84
N ARG A 246 3.58 -17.92 17.87
CA ARG A 246 3.21 -18.09 19.29
C ARG A 246 3.08 -16.74 19.97
N VAL A 247 2.11 -16.62 20.86
CA VAL A 247 1.84 -15.39 21.63
C VAL A 247 2.41 -15.49 23.03
N HIS A 248 3.07 -14.47 23.51
CA HIS A 248 3.62 -14.34 24.86
C HIS A 248 3.14 -13.05 25.56
N PRO A 249 2.71 -13.08 26.84
CA PRO A 249 2.42 -14.30 27.59
C PRO A 249 1.26 -15.08 26.95
N GLU A 250 1.25 -16.38 27.12
CA GLU A 250 0.14 -17.22 26.68
C GLU A 250 -1.11 -16.87 27.49
N ARG A 251 -2.14 -16.41 26.79
CA ARG A 251 -3.43 -16.02 27.36
C ARG A 251 -4.53 -16.09 26.32
N ALA A 252 -5.77 -16.19 26.77
CA ALA A 252 -6.91 -16.05 25.88
C ALA A 252 -6.96 -14.62 25.31
N LEU A 253 -7.14 -14.52 24.00
CA LEU A 253 -7.27 -13.28 23.26
C LEU A 253 -8.62 -13.23 22.55
N SER A 254 -9.11 -12.04 22.28
CA SER A 254 -10.30 -11.85 21.45
C SER A 254 -10.07 -12.34 20.03
N ARG A 255 -11.16 -12.66 19.34
CA ARG A 255 -11.12 -13.02 17.91
C ARG A 255 -10.51 -11.92 17.05
N GLU A 256 -10.78 -10.66 17.40
CA GLU A 256 -10.19 -9.50 16.76
C GLU A 256 -8.67 -9.48 16.94
N SER A 257 -8.17 -9.67 18.16
CA SER A 257 -6.74 -9.72 18.45
C SER A 257 -6.04 -10.86 17.73
N MET A 258 -6.67 -12.03 17.61
CA MET A 258 -6.13 -13.14 16.83
C MET A 258 -6.07 -12.82 15.33
N ALA A 259 -7.07 -12.13 14.77
CA ALA A 259 -7.03 -11.63 13.40
C ALA A 259 -5.89 -10.62 13.19
N MET A 260 -5.69 -9.70 14.16
CA MET A 260 -4.58 -8.73 14.14
C MET A 260 -3.22 -9.43 14.17
N LEU A 261 -3.03 -10.44 15.01
CA LEU A 261 -1.79 -11.22 15.11
C LEU A 261 -1.48 -12.00 13.83
N HIS A 262 -2.50 -12.65 13.25
CA HIS A 262 -2.37 -13.33 11.97
C HIS A 262 -1.95 -12.32 10.85
N ALA A 263 -2.62 -11.17 10.77
CA ALA A 263 -2.28 -10.13 9.81
C ALA A 263 -0.87 -9.57 10.05
N ALA A 264 -0.46 -9.35 11.31
CA ALA A 264 0.88 -8.90 11.68
C ALA A 264 1.95 -9.91 11.24
N ALA A 265 1.73 -11.21 11.48
CA ALA A 265 2.64 -12.26 11.04
C ALA A 265 2.79 -12.30 9.52
N LEU A 266 1.68 -12.22 8.76
CA LEU A 266 1.73 -12.14 7.30
C LEU A 266 2.53 -10.91 6.82
N ARG A 267 2.36 -9.77 7.47
CA ARG A 267 3.08 -8.53 7.16
C ARG A 267 4.56 -8.65 7.46
N MET A 268 4.93 -9.09 8.66
CA MET A 268 6.32 -9.28 9.09
C MET A 268 7.09 -10.22 8.15
N LEU A 269 6.45 -11.28 7.69
CA LEU A 269 7.02 -12.29 6.80
C LEU A 269 6.94 -11.90 5.31
N GLY A 270 6.37 -10.74 4.94
CA GLY A 270 6.18 -10.33 3.56
C GLY A 270 5.20 -11.21 2.78
N LEU A 271 4.29 -11.90 3.48
CA LEU A 271 3.32 -12.82 2.89
C LEU A 271 1.99 -12.16 2.50
N ALA A 272 1.81 -10.88 2.84
CA ALA A 272 0.61 -10.12 2.51
C ALA A 272 0.50 -9.74 1.02
N GLY A 273 1.58 -9.90 0.24
CA GLY A 273 1.66 -9.54 -1.17
C GLY A 273 1.97 -10.73 -2.09
N GLU A 274 1.63 -10.58 -3.36
CA GLU A 274 1.93 -11.54 -4.44
C GLU A 274 3.23 -11.14 -5.16
N VAL A 275 4.15 -12.07 -5.37
CA VAL A 275 5.45 -11.81 -6.02
C VAL A 275 5.63 -12.54 -7.35
N THR A 276 4.88 -13.61 -7.59
CA THR A 276 5.06 -14.50 -8.76
C THR A 276 4.91 -13.74 -10.09
N GLY A 277 3.98 -12.82 -10.17
CA GLY A 277 3.78 -11.98 -11.36
C GLY A 277 4.97 -11.07 -11.64
N PHE A 278 5.60 -10.52 -10.62
CA PHE A 278 6.83 -9.72 -10.77
C PHE A 278 8.00 -10.59 -11.23
N GLU A 279 8.23 -11.71 -10.58
CA GLU A 279 9.33 -12.61 -10.91
C GLU A 279 9.26 -13.15 -12.35
N THR A 280 8.06 -13.57 -12.78
CA THR A 280 7.81 -14.02 -14.15
C THR A 280 8.12 -12.93 -15.18
N ARG A 281 7.75 -11.69 -14.86
CA ARG A 281 7.98 -10.55 -15.74
C ARG A 281 9.46 -10.17 -15.79
N MET A 282 10.14 -10.14 -14.65
CA MET A 282 11.56 -9.79 -14.56
C MET A 282 12.47 -10.87 -15.17
N ALA A 283 12.09 -12.13 -15.11
CA ALA A 283 12.82 -13.21 -15.78
C ALA A 283 12.89 -13.04 -17.32
N ARG A 284 11.97 -12.29 -17.90
CA ARG A 284 11.89 -12.00 -19.34
C ARG A 284 12.41 -10.60 -19.70
N ALA A 285 12.77 -9.77 -18.72
CA ALA A 285 13.16 -8.39 -18.94
C ALA A 285 14.64 -8.32 -19.40
N PRO A 286 14.94 -7.78 -20.59
CA PRO A 286 16.31 -7.63 -21.06
C PRO A 286 17.16 -6.79 -20.08
N GLY A 287 18.40 -7.21 -19.84
CA GLY A 287 19.38 -6.50 -19.02
C GLY A 287 19.20 -6.65 -17.50
N THR A 288 17.99 -6.96 -17.01
CA THR A 288 17.73 -7.04 -15.57
C THR A 288 17.42 -8.44 -15.05
N ALA A 289 17.18 -9.42 -15.95
CA ALA A 289 16.79 -10.80 -15.58
C ALA A 289 17.76 -11.45 -14.59
N ARG A 290 19.07 -11.38 -14.83
CA ARG A 290 20.12 -11.95 -13.96
C ARG A 290 20.14 -11.28 -12.57
N PHE A 291 19.87 -9.97 -12.51
CA PHE A 291 19.84 -9.22 -11.28
C PHE A 291 18.71 -9.71 -10.35
N PHE A 292 17.48 -9.82 -10.88
CA PHE A 292 16.34 -10.27 -10.09
C PHE A 292 16.37 -11.78 -9.79
N ALA A 293 16.94 -12.60 -10.68
CA ALA A 293 17.07 -14.05 -10.46
C ALA A 293 17.89 -14.40 -9.20
N LYS A 294 18.91 -13.59 -8.84
CA LYS A 294 19.73 -13.79 -7.63
C LYS A 294 18.92 -13.87 -6.35
N ARG A 295 17.76 -13.19 -6.33
CA ARG A 295 16.90 -13.08 -5.14
C ARG A 295 15.47 -13.51 -5.44
N LYS A 296 15.29 -14.51 -6.30
CA LYS A 296 14.00 -15.14 -6.52
C LYS A 296 13.43 -15.64 -5.19
N GLY A 297 12.13 -15.41 -4.94
CA GLY A 297 11.49 -15.71 -3.66
C GLY A 297 11.59 -14.58 -2.63
N MET A 298 12.32 -13.50 -2.92
CA MET A 298 12.40 -12.34 -2.03
C MET A 298 11.04 -11.69 -1.80
N ARG A 299 10.81 -11.26 -0.58
CA ARG A 299 9.56 -10.63 -0.14
C ARG A 299 9.83 -9.26 0.47
N VAL A 300 8.80 -8.41 0.48
CA VAL A 300 8.85 -7.11 1.17
C VAL A 300 8.38 -7.31 2.60
N PRO A 301 9.28 -7.29 3.61
CA PRO A 301 8.85 -7.31 5.00
C PRO A 301 8.16 -5.98 5.31
N LEU A 302 6.95 -6.08 5.82
CA LEU A 302 6.12 -4.91 6.15
C LEU A 302 6.18 -4.64 7.65
N ILE A 303 5.89 -3.41 8.03
CA ILE A 303 5.71 -3.03 9.42
C ILE A 303 4.29 -3.45 9.84
N PRO A 304 4.09 -4.07 11.02
CA PRO A 304 2.79 -4.61 11.44
C PRO A 304 1.64 -3.61 11.42
N THR A 305 1.86 -2.37 11.84
CA THR A 305 0.85 -1.31 11.84
C THR A 305 1.23 -0.16 10.91
N GLY A 306 0.24 0.51 10.34
CA GLY A 306 0.46 1.68 9.48
C GLY A 306 1.09 2.83 10.26
N PHE A 307 0.68 3.02 11.52
CA PHE A 307 1.22 4.10 12.35
C PHE A 307 2.70 3.92 12.70
N ASP A 308 3.16 2.71 13.08
CA ASP A 308 4.59 2.43 13.26
C ASP A 308 5.37 2.71 11.96
N GLY A 309 4.79 2.31 10.80
CA GLY A 309 5.37 2.57 9.48
C GLY A 309 5.49 4.07 9.16
N LEU A 310 4.48 4.86 9.50
CA LEU A 310 4.50 6.32 9.33
C LEU A 310 5.52 6.98 10.25
N CYS A 311 5.56 6.59 11.53
CA CYS A 311 6.57 7.07 12.48
C CYS A 311 7.99 6.78 11.98
N TRP A 312 8.24 5.55 11.52
CA TRP A 312 9.53 5.18 10.95
C TRP A 312 9.90 6.03 9.74
N ALA A 313 8.95 6.30 8.83
CA ALA A 313 9.19 7.13 7.65
C ALA A 313 9.54 8.58 8.01
N ILE A 314 8.83 9.18 8.98
CA ILE A 314 9.11 10.54 9.46
C ILE A 314 10.46 10.60 10.19
N ILE A 315 10.75 9.63 11.05
CA ILE A 315 12.03 9.56 11.80
C ILE A 315 13.19 9.44 10.82
N GLY A 316 13.05 8.63 9.77
CA GLY A 316 14.09 8.36 8.78
C GLY A 316 14.46 9.50 7.83
N GLN A 317 13.69 10.60 7.81
CA GLN A 317 13.95 11.72 6.92
C GLN A 317 15.39 12.28 7.10
N GLN A 318 16.16 12.35 5.99
CA GLN A 318 17.46 13.01 5.92
C GLN A 318 18.52 12.52 6.94
N ILE A 319 18.40 11.28 7.45
CA ILE A 319 19.38 10.69 8.36
C ILE A 319 19.67 9.23 7.96
N ASN A 320 20.76 8.67 8.45
CA ASN A 320 21.07 7.26 8.24
C ASN A 320 20.20 6.34 9.11
N VAL A 321 20.13 5.07 8.71
CA VAL A 321 19.27 4.04 9.36
C VAL A 321 19.64 3.83 10.83
N ALA A 322 20.92 3.83 11.18
CA ALA A 322 21.37 3.61 12.55
C ALA A 322 20.90 4.73 13.49
N PHE A 323 20.99 5.99 13.04
CA PHE A 323 20.48 7.11 13.82
C PHE A 323 18.95 7.14 13.90
N ALA A 324 18.27 6.77 12.81
CA ALA A 324 16.81 6.60 12.82
C ALA A 324 16.36 5.52 13.83
N ALA A 325 17.07 4.40 13.89
CA ALA A 325 16.84 3.35 14.87
C ALA A 325 17.01 3.88 16.32
N ALA A 326 18.10 4.60 16.59
CA ALA A 326 18.32 5.22 17.90
C ALA A 326 17.18 6.16 18.31
N LEU A 327 16.71 7.01 17.39
CA LEU A 327 15.57 7.89 17.66
C LEU A 327 14.26 7.09 17.90
N ARG A 328 14.01 6.02 17.11
CA ARG A 328 12.84 5.16 17.32
C ARG A 328 12.86 4.52 18.70
N ARG A 329 14.02 4.07 19.19
CA ARG A 329 14.15 3.52 20.55
C ARG A 329 13.73 4.52 21.63
N GLU A 330 14.02 5.83 21.45
CA GLU A 330 13.58 6.85 22.41
C GLU A 330 12.04 6.91 22.52
N ILE A 331 11.31 6.88 21.40
CA ILE A 331 9.84 6.87 21.44
C ILE A 331 9.30 5.60 22.12
N LEU A 332 9.88 4.45 21.77
CA LEU A 332 9.50 3.16 22.37
C LEU A 332 9.74 3.17 23.89
N ASN A 333 10.84 3.73 24.35
CA ASN A 333 11.16 3.83 25.77
C ASN A 333 10.28 4.83 26.52
N LEU A 334 9.91 5.95 25.89
CA LEU A 334 9.07 6.99 26.50
C LEU A 334 7.61 6.58 26.61
N ALA A 335 7.05 5.98 25.56
CA ALA A 335 5.59 5.80 25.44
C ALA A 335 5.16 4.35 25.13
N GLY A 336 6.08 3.45 24.80
CA GLY A 336 5.76 2.06 24.48
C GLY A 336 5.28 1.26 25.69
N GLU A 337 4.29 0.38 25.47
CA GLU A 337 3.75 -0.49 26.51
C GLU A 337 4.65 -1.71 26.71
N LYS A 338 4.96 -2.05 27.96
CA LYS A 338 5.83 -3.17 28.31
C LYS A 338 5.13 -4.51 28.14
N VAL A 339 5.88 -5.49 27.63
CA VAL A 339 5.55 -6.92 27.68
C VAL A 339 6.84 -7.71 27.89
N GLY A 340 7.00 -8.30 29.08
CA GLY A 340 8.28 -8.88 29.48
C GLY A 340 9.41 -7.84 29.46
N ASP A 341 10.47 -8.15 28.76
CA ASP A 341 11.63 -7.28 28.52
C ASP A 341 11.48 -6.39 27.26
N MET A 342 10.37 -6.56 26.51
CA MET A 342 10.09 -5.83 25.29
C MET A 342 9.11 -4.67 25.51
N ARG A 343 8.95 -3.84 24.45
CA ARG A 343 7.96 -2.75 24.40
C ARG A 343 7.24 -2.72 23.06
N ALA A 344 5.92 -2.74 23.09
CA ALA A 344 5.11 -2.51 21.90
C ALA A 344 5.22 -1.04 21.45
N HIS A 345 5.06 -0.81 20.13
CA HIS A 345 4.98 0.54 19.60
C HIS A 345 3.80 1.28 20.23
N PRO A 346 3.98 2.55 20.69
CA PRO A 346 2.92 3.31 21.35
C PRO A 346 1.76 3.62 20.40
N THR A 347 0.58 3.84 20.97
CA THR A 347 -0.58 4.35 20.22
C THR A 347 -0.32 5.75 19.69
N PRO A 348 -1.06 6.18 18.63
CA PRO A 348 -1.00 7.55 18.14
C PRO A 348 -1.26 8.59 19.27
N GLN A 349 -2.23 8.35 20.15
CA GLN A 349 -2.52 9.22 21.27
C GLN A 349 -1.32 9.38 22.22
N ARG A 350 -0.67 8.27 22.60
CA ARG A 350 0.50 8.33 23.49
C ARG A 350 1.67 9.11 22.88
N VAL A 351 1.88 9.00 21.55
CA VAL A 351 2.92 9.80 20.86
C VAL A 351 2.53 11.28 20.81
N ALA A 352 1.26 11.59 20.55
CA ALA A 352 0.76 12.96 20.55
C ALA A 352 0.91 13.62 21.94
N ASP A 353 0.64 12.87 23.01
CA ASP A 353 0.71 13.32 24.42
C ASP A 353 2.14 13.61 24.89
N LEU A 354 3.16 12.95 24.28
CA LEU A 354 4.57 13.28 24.59
C LEU A 354 4.89 14.75 24.30
N GLY A 355 4.29 15.32 23.26
CA GLY A 355 4.61 16.66 22.79
C GLY A 355 5.98 16.77 22.13
N ALA A 356 6.19 17.81 21.33
CA ALA A 356 7.42 18.02 20.57
C ALA A 356 8.63 18.33 21.48
N GLU A 357 8.42 18.94 22.65
CA GLU A 357 9.48 19.28 23.57
C GLU A 357 10.14 18.05 24.18
N ALA A 358 9.38 17.03 24.58
CA ALA A 358 9.94 15.78 25.09
C ALA A 358 10.83 15.07 24.06
N LEU A 359 10.45 15.11 22.78
CA LEU A 359 11.24 14.54 21.70
C LEU A 359 12.48 15.35 21.37
N THR A 360 12.42 16.68 21.41
CA THR A 360 13.62 17.52 21.18
C THR A 360 14.69 17.33 22.25
N LYS A 361 14.31 17.06 23.49
CA LYS A 361 15.24 16.64 24.56
C LYS A 361 15.89 15.29 24.30
N ARG A 362 15.42 14.52 23.31
CA ARG A 362 15.88 13.19 22.89
C ARG A 362 16.51 13.19 21.49
N ARG A 363 17.20 14.26 21.14
CA ARG A 363 17.98 14.40 19.89
C ARG A 363 17.15 14.51 18.60
N TYR A 364 15.82 14.68 18.67
CA TYR A 364 15.03 15.03 17.52
C TYR A 364 15.24 16.50 17.12
N SER A 365 15.31 16.78 15.81
CA SER A 365 15.20 18.17 15.36
C SER A 365 13.80 18.73 15.68
N ARG A 366 13.71 20.05 15.89
CA ARG A 366 12.43 20.70 16.20
C ARG A 366 11.35 20.40 15.16
N SER A 367 11.71 20.45 13.88
CA SER A 367 10.77 20.14 12.79
C SER A 367 10.31 18.69 12.81
N LYS A 368 11.25 17.74 12.98
CA LYS A 368 10.92 16.30 13.01
C LYS A 368 10.03 15.95 14.21
N ALA A 369 10.33 16.50 15.39
CA ALA A 369 9.49 16.34 16.58
C ALA A 369 8.06 16.88 16.35
N ALA A 370 7.94 18.06 15.76
CA ALA A 370 6.64 18.66 15.43
C ALA A 370 5.88 17.80 14.42
N TYR A 371 6.50 17.39 13.31
CA TYR A 371 5.85 16.56 12.29
C TYR A 371 5.36 15.21 12.84
N LEU A 372 6.14 14.59 13.73
CA LEU A 372 5.78 13.32 14.33
C LEU A 372 4.57 13.46 15.27
N VAL A 373 4.58 14.49 16.13
CA VAL A 373 3.48 14.79 17.07
C VAL A 373 2.22 15.22 16.32
N ASP A 374 2.34 16.06 15.29
CA ASP A 374 1.20 16.51 14.48
C ASP A 374 0.59 15.31 13.73
N ALA A 375 1.40 14.46 13.08
CA ALA A 375 0.93 13.27 12.42
C ALA A 375 0.26 12.27 13.40
N ALA A 376 0.84 12.11 14.59
CA ALA A 376 0.26 11.27 15.64
C ALA A 376 -1.12 11.79 16.09
N ARG A 377 -1.24 13.10 16.25
CA ARG A 377 -2.53 13.76 16.58
C ARG A 377 -3.56 13.59 15.47
N ASP A 378 -3.16 13.74 14.20
CA ASP A 378 -4.04 13.53 13.05
C ASP A 378 -4.56 12.09 12.98
N VAL A 379 -3.74 11.11 13.35
CA VAL A 379 -4.17 9.71 13.42
C VAL A 379 -5.07 9.48 14.64
N ALA A 380 -4.71 9.98 15.81
CA ALA A 380 -5.48 9.80 17.04
C ALA A 380 -6.89 10.41 16.93
N GLU A 381 -7.01 11.57 16.29
CA GLU A 381 -8.29 12.28 16.08
C GLU A 381 -9.05 11.80 14.82
N GLY A 382 -8.55 10.78 14.11
CA GLY A 382 -9.21 10.20 12.94
C GLY A 382 -9.14 11.02 11.65
N ARG A 383 -8.42 12.14 11.63
CA ARG A 383 -8.18 12.93 10.40
C ARG A 383 -7.35 12.17 9.38
N LEU A 384 -6.40 11.36 9.86
CA LEU A 384 -5.61 10.44 9.05
C LEU A 384 -5.83 9.00 9.51
N ASN A 385 -6.74 8.27 8.85
CA ASN A 385 -6.91 6.84 9.11
C ASN A 385 -5.83 6.03 8.39
N ILE A 386 -4.63 5.96 8.97
CA ILE A 386 -3.44 5.35 8.36
C ILE A 386 -3.61 3.85 8.12
N GLU A 387 -4.32 3.13 9.00
CA GLU A 387 -4.53 1.69 8.90
C GLU A 387 -5.44 1.34 7.71
N ALA A 388 -6.45 2.18 7.45
CA ALA A 388 -7.38 1.97 6.34
C ALA A 388 -6.84 2.45 4.98
N LEU A 389 -5.72 3.17 4.92
CA LEU A 389 -5.19 3.67 3.63
C LEU A 389 -4.90 2.55 2.64
N ALA A 390 -4.39 1.41 3.12
CA ALA A 390 -4.09 0.25 2.26
C ALA A 390 -5.34 -0.45 1.71
N ASP A 391 -6.50 -0.10 2.23
CA ASP A 391 -7.79 -0.64 1.79
C ASP A 391 -8.45 0.20 0.69
N GLY A 392 -8.12 1.48 0.59
CA GLY A 392 -8.62 2.40 -0.42
C GLY A 392 -7.74 2.50 -1.66
N SER A 393 -7.98 3.57 -2.40
CA SER A 393 -7.17 3.96 -3.56
C SER A 393 -5.75 4.32 -3.14
N ALA A 394 -4.74 3.72 -3.79
CA ALA A 394 -3.33 4.06 -3.59
C ALA A 394 -3.03 5.54 -3.95
N VAL A 395 -3.70 6.07 -4.97
CA VAL A 395 -3.60 7.48 -5.36
C VAL A 395 -4.15 8.38 -4.27
N ALA A 396 -5.33 8.05 -3.72
CA ALA A 396 -5.92 8.77 -2.59
C ALA A 396 -5.03 8.71 -1.34
N ALA A 397 -4.43 7.55 -1.08
CA ALA A 397 -3.50 7.36 0.03
C ALA A 397 -2.27 8.28 -0.09
N GLU A 398 -1.62 8.33 -1.27
CA GLU A 398 -0.49 9.24 -1.52
C GLU A 398 -0.89 10.70 -1.37
N ASN A 399 -2.03 11.10 -1.95
CA ASN A 399 -2.55 12.46 -1.83
C ASN A 399 -2.81 12.87 -0.37
N LYS A 400 -3.42 11.98 0.41
CA LYS A 400 -3.73 12.23 1.81
C LYS A 400 -2.47 12.33 2.67
N LEU A 401 -1.49 11.46 2.44
CA LEU A 401 -0.21 11.50 3.14
C LEU A 401 0.56 12.78 2.81
N THR A 402 0.66 13.16 1.53
CA THR A 402 1.40 14.35 1.09
C THR A 402 0.71 15.66 1.49
N ALA A 403 -0.58 15.66 1.75
CA ALA A 403 -1.30 16.80 2.32
C ALA A 403 -1.00 17.01 3.82
N THR A 404 -0.46 15.99 4.50
CA THR A 404 -0.09 16.08 5.92
C THR A 404 1.22 16.85 6.07
N ARG A 405 1.25 17.80 6.99
CA ARG A 405 2.42 18.66 7.24
C ARG A 405 3.68 17.84 7.53
N GLY A 406 4.76 18.12 6.80
CA GLY A 406 6.06 17.45 6.97
C GLY A 406 6.18 16.09 6.28
N ILE A 407 5.15 15.66 5.55
CA ILE A 407 5.17 14.43 4.76
C ILE A 407 5.28 14.79 3.27
N GLY A 408 6.50 14.77 2.73
CA GLY A 408 6.74 14.89 1.30
C GLY A 408 6.58 13.56 0.56
N THR A 409 6.71 13.58 -0.77
CA THR A 409 6.52 12.42 -1.65
C THR A 409 7.39 11.22 -1.24
N TRP A 410 8.67 11.43 -0.89
CA TRP A 410 9.55 10.36 -0.42
C TRP A 410 8.99 9.69 0.83
N THR A 411 8.61 10.48 1.86
CA THR A 411 8.09 9.96 3.12
C THR A 411 6.77 9.21 2.92
N ALA A 412 5.86 9.78 2.11
CA ALA A 412 4.58 9.15 1.77
C ALA A 412 4.80 7.79 1.10
N ARG A 413 5.60 7.74 0.04
CA ARG A 413 5.86 6.49 -0.70
C ARG A 413 6.64 5.48 0.10
N TYR A 414 7.55 5.92 0.99
CA TYR A 414 8.24 5.02 1.90
C TYR A 414 7.27 4.40 2.93
N ALA A 415 6.40 5.22 3.53
CA ALA A 415 5.34 4.73 4.43
C ALA A 415 4.39 3.77 3.70
N MET A 416 3.96 4.09 2.48
CA MET A 416 3.12 3.22 1.65
C MET A 416 3.79 1.88 1.34
N LEU A 417 5.09 1.88 0.96
CA LEU A 417 5.86 0.65 0.73
C LEU A 417 5.82 -0.23 1.98
N ARG A 418 6.09 0.33 3.15
CA ARG A 418 6.09 -0.40 4.43
C ARG A 418 4.69 -0.77 4.93
N SER A 419 3.67 -0.10 4.42
CA SER A 419 2.26 -0.43 4.66
C SER A 419 1.68 -1.48 3.72
N GLY A 420 2.43 -1.92 2.69
CA GLY A 420 2.04 -3.02 1.80
C GLY A 420 1.49 -2.59 0.44
N PHE A 421 1.63 -1.34 0.06
CA PHE A 421 1.36 -0.93 -1.32
C PHE A 421 2.41 -1.53 -2.26
N ALA A 422 1.96 -2.26 -3.28
CA ALA A 422 2.86 -2.97 -4.17
C ALA A 422 3.66 -2.06 -5.12
N ASP A 423 3.14 -0.87 -5.41
CA ASP A 423 3.71 0.03 -6.42
C ASP A 423 4.13 1.40 -5.86
N ALA A 424 4.74 1.42 -4.70
CA ALA A 424 5.31 2.61 -4.08
C ALA A 424 6.85 2.60 -4.17
N ALA A 425 7.43 3.58 -4.87
CA ALA A 425 8.87 3.79 -4.93
C ALA A 425 9.24 5.11 -4.24
N PRO A 426 10.08 5.09 -3.19
CA PRO A 426 10.50 6.31 -2.49
C PRO A 426 11.54 7.07 -3.33
N VAL A 427 11.11 7.69 -4.42
CA VAL A 427 11.94 8.50 -5.30
C VAL A 427 12.57 9.62 -4.49
N GLY A 428 13.88 9.85 -4.67
CA GLY A 428 14.69 10.70 -3.78
C GLY A 428 15.48 9.94 -2.71
N ASP A 429 15.29 8.61 -2.61
CA ASP A 429 16.11 7.76 -1.75
C ASP A 429 17.50 7.57 -2.36
N SER A 430 18.56 7.93 -1.59
CA SER A 430 19.94 7.89 -2.07
C SER A 430 20.42 6.46 -2.34
N ALA A 431 19.99 5.49 -1.54
CA ALA A 431 20.34 4.09 -1.73
C ALA A 431 19.65 3.52 -2.98
N LEU A 432 18.39 3.89 -3.24
CA LEU A 432 17.69 3.53 -4.47
C LEU A 432 18.39 4.08 -5.71
N ALA A 433 18.79 5.37 -5.70
CA ALA A 433 19.51 5.98 -6.80
C ALA A 433 20.87 5.30 -7.05
N THR A 434 21.63 5.00 -5.98
CA THR A 434 22.90 4.25 -6.09
C THR A 434 22.72 2.84 -6.63
N ALA A 435 21.64 2.14 -6.23
CA ALA A 435 21.37 0.80 -6.73
C ALA A 435 20.97 0.81 -8.21
N LEU A 436 20.22 1.81 -8.66
CA LEU A 436 19.89 2.00 -10.08
C LEU A 436 21.11 2.36 -10.91
N GLN A 437 21.99 3.23 -10.39
CA GLN A 437 23.29 3.53 -11.01
C GLN A 437 24.09 2.25 -11.29
N ARG A 438 24.19 1.37 -10.30
CA ARG A 438 24.90 0.08 -10.44
C ARG A 438 24.22 -0.87 -11.40
N LEU A 439 22.89 -0.94 -11.36
CA LEU A 439 22.08 -1.80 -12.25
C LEU A 439 22.27 -1.42 -13.71
N HIS A 440 22.31 -0.15 -14.03
CA HIS A 440 22.42 0.37 -15.39
C HIS A 440 23.86 0.66 -15.83
N GLY A 441 24.83 0.61 -14.91
CA GLY A 441 26.25 0.86 -15.22
C GLY A 441 26.53 2.31 -15.63
N THR A 442 25.76 3.27 -15.12
CA THR A 442 25.97 4.70 -15.41
C THR A 442 27.09 5.28 -14.56
N GLU A 443 27.89 6.22 -15.11
CA GLU A 443 28.98 6.88 -14.38
C GLU A 443 28.44 7.77 -13.25
N GLU A 444 27.37 8.51 -13.52
CA GLU A 444 26.74 9.40 -12.57
C GLU A 444 25.50 8.78 -11.91
N ARG A 445 25.25 9.22 -10.68
CA ARG A 445 24.02 8.85 -9.97
C ARG A 445 22.84 9.52 -10.64
N PRO A 446 21.76 8.77 -10.98
CA PRO A 446 20.59 9.34 -11.64
C PRO A 446 19.92 10.42 -10.76
N ALA A 447 19.48 11.49 -11.41
CA ALA A 447 18.73 12.56 -10.79
C ALA A 447 17.33 12.07 -10.39
N HIS A 448 16.63 12.85 -9.58
CA HIS A 448 15.31 12.49 -9.02
C HIS A 448 14.28 12.07 -10.12
N GLU A 449 14.19 12.86 -11.20
CA GLU A 449 13.26 12.59 -12.32
C GLU A 449 13.66 11.35 -13.13
N GLU A 450 14.96 11.09 -13.24
CA GLU A 450 15.48 9.89 -13.89
C GLU A 450 15.18 8.63 -13.08
N VAL A 451 15.35 8.69 -11.75
CA VAL A 451 14.95 7.58 -10.83
C VAL A 451 13.48 7.24 -11.01
N ASP A 452 12.57 8.25 -11.03
CA ASP A 452 11.15 7.99 -11.25
C ASP A 452 10.91 7.33 -12.62
N THR A 453 11.60 7.78 -13.65
CA THR A 453 11.48 7.21 -15.01
C THR A 453 11.99 5.76 -15.06
N MET A 454 13.16 5.48 -14.49
CA MET A 454 13.72 4.13 -14.41
C MET A 454 12.81 3.18 -13.64
N MET A 455 12.22 3.64 -12.54
CA MET A 455 11.31 2.82 -11.71
C MET A 455 9.99 2.47 -12.42
N LYS A 456 9.57 3.20 -13.46
CA LYS A 456 8.37 2.87 -14.25
C LYS A 456 8.43 1.48 -14.89
N ALA A 457 9.63 0.99 -15.23
CA ALA A 457 9.83 -0.35 -15.79
C ALA A 457 9.38 -1.48 -14.84
N PHE A 458 9.31 -1.21 -13.54
CA PHE A 458 8.96 -2.18 -12.51
C PHE A 458 7.51 -2.11 -12.05
N ALA A 459 6.72 -1.15 -12.57
CA ALA A 459 5.29 -1.06 -12.24
C ALA A 459 4.53 -2.33 -12.70
N PRO A 460 3.53 -2.77 -11.94
CA PRO A 460 2.96 -2.23 -10.71
C PRO A 460 3.59 -2.81 -9.42
N ASN A 461 4.86 -3.18 -9.42
CA ASN A 461 5.54 -3.80 -8.29
C ASN A 461 6.82 -3.05 -7.88
N ARG A 462 6.80 -1.71 -7.95
CA ARG A 462 7.96 -0.87 -7.63
C ARG A 462 8.46 -1.06 -6.20
N SER A 463 7.57 -1.39 -5.25
CA SER A 463 7.97 -1.69 -3.86
C SER A 463 8.89 -2.91 -3.76
N LEU A 464 8.54 -4.00 -4.45
CA LEU A 464 9.38 -5.20 -4.47
C LEU A 464 10.70 -4.95 -5.21
N ALA A 465 10.64 -4.26 -6.36
CA ALA A 465 11.84 -3.85 -7.09
C ALA A 465 12.78 -3.00 -6.23
N THR A 466 12.25 -2.05 -5.46
CA THR A 466 13.01 -1.23 -4.50
C THR A 466 13.73 -2.09 -3.48
N CYS A 467 13.06 -3.10 -2.91
CA CYS A 467 13.69 -4.00 -1.95
C CYS A 467 14.82 -4.83 -2.58
N HIS A 468 14.63 -5.34 -3.80
CA HIS A 468 15.71 -6.02 -4.55
C HIS A 468 16.91 -5.09 -4.80
N LEU A 469 16.66 -3.84 -5.19
CA LEU A 469 17.67 -2.82 -5.42
C LEU A 469 18.44 -2.49 -4.13
N TRP A 470 17.76 -2.24 -3.02
CA TRP A 470 18.43 -2.01 -1.73
C TRP A 470 19.26 -3.22 -1.27
N ALA A 471 18.73 -4.44 -1.45
CA ALA A 471 19.45 -5.65 -1.09
C ALA A 471 20.72 -5.85 -1.90
N SER A 472 20.75 -5.43 -3.17
CA SER A 472 21.94 -5.55 -4.04
C SER A 472 23.12 -4.72 -3.57
N LEU A 473 22.90 -3.67 -2.80
CA LEU A 473 23.97 -2.84 -2.26
C LEU A 473 24.86 -3.59 -1.25
N LYS A 474 24.31 -4.65 -0.64
CA LYS A 474 25.05 -5.51 0.31
C LYS A 474 25.93 -6.56 -0.40
N ASP A 475 25.71 -6.84 -1.69
CA ASP A 475 26.49 -7.83 -2.44
C ASP A 475 27.91 -7.34 -2.80
N ALA A 476 28.14 -6.05 -2.66
CA ALA A 476 29.38 -5.39 -3.08
C ALA A 476 30.21 -4.90 -1.88
N ALA A 477 29.81 -5.28 -0.67
CA ALA A 477 30.55 -5.07 0.58
C ALA A 477 31.11 -6.42 1.06
#